data_d5f59dbf66a2df76f15daa8697b72290
#
_entry.id   d5f59dbf66a2df76f15daa8697b72290
#
_cell.length_a   1.000
_cell.length_b   1.000
_cell.length_c   1.000
_cell.angle_alpha   90.00
_cell.angle_beta   90.00
_cell.angle_gamma   90.00
#
_symmetry.space_group_name_H-M   'P 1'
#
loop_
_entity.id
_entity.type
_entity.pdbx_description
1 polymer ?
#
loop_
_entity_poly.entity_id
_entity_poly.type
_entity_poly.pdbx_seq_one_letter_code
_entity_poly.pdbx_strand_id
1 'polypeptide(L)'
;MLNNSVSSDRLPEPAIAAPVYSDNLEPAIQDTLSTLASVEARYPYERERLERRSGPEGVKTRWQQELEERHGKERQPLVHHLARLHQHTMTLTMFRQLRLID
;
A
#
# COMPACT_ATOMS: atom_id res chain seq x y z
N MET A 1 33.32 -11.60 -22.21
CA MET A 1 32.91 -11.77 -21.76
C MET A 1 32.11 -11.67 -21.33
N LEU A 2 32.40 -11.70 -21.29
CA LEU A 2 31.64 -11.67 -20.63
C LEU A 2 30.81 -11.40 -20.25
N ASN A 3 31.00 -11.44 -20.37
CA ASN A 3 30.17 -11.21 -19.73
C ASN A 3 29.31 -10.98 -19.48
N ASN A 4 29.53 -11.13 -19.69
CA ASN A 4 28.70 -11.02 -19.17
C ASN A 4 27.91 -10.84 -18.87
N SER A 5 28.19 -11.01 -19.11
CA SER A 5 27.48 -10.98 -18.55
C SER A 5 26.77 -10.66 -18.18
N VAL A 6 27.07 -10.58 -18.33
CA VAL A 6 26.40 -10.44 -17.64
C VAL A 6 25.48 -10.23 -17.59
N SER A 7 25.62 -10.25 -17.74
CA SER A 7 24.73 -10.23 -17.37
C SER A 7 23.81 -10.14 -17.21
N SER A 8 23.98 -10.22 -17.36
CA SER A 8 23.10 -10.41 -16.97
C SER A 8 22.37 -10.30 -16.64
N ASP A 9 22.63 -10.29 -16.54
CA ASP A 9 22.00 -10.43 -16.00
C ASP A 9 21.27 -10.07 -15.54
N ARG A 10 21.45 -9.74 -15.48
CA ARG A 10 20.93 -9.53 -14.90
C ARG A 10 19.96 -9.28 -14.51
N LEU A 11 19.73 -9.42 -14.36
CA LEU A 11 19.08 -9.31 -14.18
C LEU A 11 18.11 -8.88 -13.79
N PRO A 12 18.10 -8.70 -13.15
CA PRO A 12 17.23 -7.87 -12.36
C PRO A 12 15.86 -7.81 -12.79
N GLU A 13 15.61 -8.29 -13.73
CA GLU A 13 14.36 -8.37 -14.17
C GLU A 13 13.43 -9.04 -13.32
N PRO A 14 13.84 -9.87 -12.45
CA PRO A 14 12.91 -10.48 -11.53
C PRO A 14 12.17 -9.44 -10.72
N ALA A 15 12.80 -8.36 -10.46
CA ALA A 15 12.16 -7.32 -9.69
C ALA A 15 11.00 -6.69 -10.43
N ILE A 16 11.02 -6.78 -11.75
CA ILE A 16 9.98 -6.23 -12.55
C ILE A 16 8.81 -7.17 -12.63
N ALA A 17 9.06 -8.43 -12.43
CA ALA A 17 8.01 -9.42 -12.49
C ALA A 17 7.05 -9.25 -11.33
N ALA A 18 6.05 -10.07 -11.28
CA ALA A 18 5.09 -10.07 -10.19
C ALA A 18 5.82 -10.21 -8.86
N PRO A 19 5.37 -9.53 -7.83
CA PRO A 19 6.02 -9.63 -6.54
C PRO A 19 5.96 -11.06 -6.01
N VAL A 20 7.02 -11.44 -5.33
CA VAL A 20 7.10 -12.74 -4.71
C VAL A 20 6.83 -12.57 -3.23
N TYR A 21 5.80 -13.25 -2.74
CA TYR A 21 5.45 -13.21 -1.33
C TYR A 21 5.94 -14.46 -0.65
N SER A 22 6.47 -14.32 0.55
CA SER A 22 6.78 -15.48 1.36
C SER A 22 5.48 -16.09 1.87
N ASP A 23 5.58 -17.31 2.41
CA ASP A 23 4.41 -17.95 3.02
C ASP A 23 3.92 -17.18 4.23
N ASN A 24 4.81 -16.44 4.89
CA ASN A 24 4.43 -15.65 6.04
C ASN A 24 4.22 -14.20 5.61
N LEU A 25 2.96 -13.83 5.46
CA LEU A 25 2.59 -12.48 5.03
C LEU A 25 2.35 -11.53 6.19
N GLU A 26 2.48 -12.02 7.41
CA GLU A 26 2.19 -11.21 8.60
C GLU A 26 3.00 -9.92 8.65
N PRO A 27 4.32 -9.93 8.44
CA PRO A 27 5.08 -8.68 8.47
C PRO A 27 4.62 -7.69 7.40
N ALA A 28 4.30 -8.16 6.20
CA ALA A 28 3.83 -7.29 5.14
C ALA A 28 2.48 -6.67 5.47
N ILE A 29 1.59 -7.46 6.06
CA ILE A 29 0.29 -6.97 6.49
C ILE A 29 0.46 -5.93 7.59
N GLN A 30 1.31 -6.20 8.57
CA GLN A 30 1.56 -5.27 9.67
C GLN A 30 2.18 -3.96 9.18
N ASP A 31 3.13 -4.03 8.26
CA ASP A 31 3.72 -2.83 7.67
C ASP A 31 2.67 -2.00 6.95
N THR A 32 1.82 -2.64 6.16
CA THR A 32 0.78 -1.94 5.41
C THR A 32 -0.22 -1.29 6.34
N LEU A 33 -0.65 -2.01 7.38
CA LEU A 33 -1.57 -1.47 8.37
C LEU A 33 -0.95 -0.29 9.11
N SER A 34 0.33 -0.38 9.44
CA SER A 34 1.02 0.68 10.13
C SER A 34 1.11 1.94 9.28
N THR A 35 1.43 1.77 8.00
CA THR A 35 1.48 2.90 7.07
C THR A 35 0.10 3.51 6.88
N LEU A 36 -0.92 2.67 6.74
CA LEU A 36 -2.29 3.14 6.60
C LEU A 36 -2.73 3.91 7.85
N ALA A 37 -2.38 3.40 9.04
CA ALA A 37 -2.71 4.09 10.27
C ALA A 37 -2.07 5.47 10.33
N SER A 38 -0.83 5.60 9.85
CA SER A 38 -0.15 6.90 9.79
C SER A 38 -0.85 7.87 8.85
N VAL A 39 -1.27 7.37 7.68
CA VAL A 39 -2.01 8.20 6.72
C VAL A 39 -3.33 8.67 7.33
N GLU A 40 -4.05 7.75 7.95
CA GLU A 40 -5.33 8.07 8.56
C GLU A 40 -5.19 9.04 9.73
N ALA A 41 -4.10 8.91 10.51
CA ALA A 41 -3.89 9.77 11.67
C ALA A 41 -3.57 11.20 11.27
N ARG A 42 -2.90 11.40 10.14
CA ARG A 42 -2.55 12.75 9.67
C ARG A 42 -3.75 13.53 9.17
N TYR A 43 -4.75 12.84 8.64
CA TYR A 43 -5.86 13.49 7.98
C TYR A 43 -6.64 14.45 8.90
N PRO A 44 -7.13 14.02 10.07
CA PRO A 44 -7.85 14.96 10.94
C PRO A 44 -6.99 16.09 11.43
N TYR A 45 -5.70 15.86 11.63
CA TYR A 45 -4.78 16.90 12.03
C TYR A 45 -4.63 17.97 10.95
N GLU A 46 -4.44 17.56 9.72
CA GLU A 46 -4.33 18.48 8.59
C GLU A 46 -5.64 19.21 8.34
N ARG A 47 -6.74 18.50 8.49
CA ARG A 47 -8.07 19.11 8.33
C ARG A 47 -8.30 20.20 9.35
N GLU A 48 -7.92 19.94 10.59
CA GLU A 48 -8.04 20.94 11.66
C GLU A 48 -7.18 22.17 11.38
N ARG A 49 -5.99 21.94 10.86
CA ARG A 49 -5.11 23.05 10.50
C ARG A 49 -5.74 23.92 9.42
N LEU A 50 -6.37 23.31 8.44
CA LEU A 50 -7.06 24.06 7.39
C LEU A 50 -8.23 24.86 7.93
N GLU A 51 -8.96 24.29 8.87
CA GLU A 51 -10.10 24.98 9.48
C GLU A 51 -9.68 26.22 10.23
N ARG A 52 -8.47 26.22 10.76
CA ARG A 52 -7.93 27.38 11.49
C ARG A 52 -7.35 28.45 10.58
N ARG A 53 -7.14 28.14 9.31
CA ARG A 53 -6.59 29.14 8.39
C ARG A 53 -7.63 30.19 8.09
N SER A 54 -7.16 31.43 8.02
CA SER A 54 -8.02 32.53 7.60
C SER A 54 -8.12 32.57 6.09
N GLY A 55 -9.30 32.95 5.62
CA GLY A 55 -9.49 33.11 4.20
C GLY A 55 -10.95 33.05 3.83
N PRO A 56 -11.29 33.42 2.58
CA PRO A 56 -12.67 33.32 2.11
C PRO A 56 -13.17 31.89 2.11
N GLU A 57 -14.47 31.72 2.30
CA GLU A 57 -15.08 30.39 2.37
C GLU A 57 -14.84 29.56 1.12
N GLY A 58 -14.87 30.16 -0.06
CA GLY A 58 -14.62 29.44 -1.29
C GLY A 58 -13.21 28.87 -1.36
N VAL A 59 -12.24 29.62 -0.86
CA VAL A 59 -10.85 29.17 -0.82
C VAL A 59 -10.70 28.03 0.19
N LYS A 60 -11.34 28.15 1.35
CA LYS A 60 -11.29 27.10 2.36
C LYS A 60 -11.89 25.81 1.87
N THR A 61 -13.02 25.90 1.17
CA THR A 61 -13.67 24.73 0.58
C THR A 61 -12.73 24.05 -0.41
N ARG A 62 -12.03 24.82 -1.21
CA ARG A 62 -11.10 24.28 -2.17
C ARG A 62 -9.94 23.57 -1.46
N TRP A 63 -9.40 24.17 -0.41
CA TRP A 63 -8.32 23.55 0.36
C TRP A 63 -8.77 22.22 0.95
N GLN A 64 -10.00 22.15 1.46
CA GLN A 64 -10.53 20.92 2.03
C GLN A 64 -10.70 19.85 0.97
N GLN A 65 -11.19 20.23 -0.21
CA GLN A 65 -11.34 19.29 -1.32
C GLN A 65 -9.98 18.75 -1.76
N GLU A 66 -8.97 19.61 -1.83
CA GLU A 66 -7.63 19.18 -2.21
C GLU A 66 -7.04 18.24 -1.17
N LEU A 67 -7.30 18.50 0.09
CA LEU A 67 -6.83 17.63 1.17
C LEU A 67 -7.48 16.25 1.07
N GLU A 68 -8.79 16.21 0.85
CA GLU A 68 -9.50 14.95 0.72
C GLU A 68 -9.03 14.15 -0.47
N GLU A 69 -8.76 14.84 -1.59
CA GLU A 69 -8.25 14.19 -2.78
C GLU A 69 -6.87 13.60 -2.54
N ARG A 70 -5.99 14.37 -1.91
CA ARG A 70 -4.65 13.91 -1.60
C ARG A 70 -4.68 12.73 -0.64
N HIS A 71 -5.53 12.82 0.38
CA HIS A 71 -5.69 11.74 1.35
C HIS A 71 -6.17 10.47 0.66
N GLY A 72 -7.15 10.58 -0.24
CA GLY A 72 -7.63 9.44 -0.99
C GLY A 72 -6.55 8.80 -1.85
N LYS A 73 -5.72 9.63 -2.49
CA LYS A 73 -4.64 9.13 -3.31
C LYS A 73 -3.56 8.42 -2.50
N GLU A 74 -3.33 8.85 -1.28
CA GLU A 74 -2.39 8.18 -0.40
C GLU A 74 -2.97 6.89 0.17
N ARG A 75 -4.23 6.91 0.50
CA ARG A 75 -4.90 5.80 1.16
C ARG A 75 -5.18 4.63 0.22
N GLN A 76 -5.62 4.93 -0.99
CA GLN A 76 -6.13 3.91 -1.89
C GLN A 76 -5.13 2.80 -2.25
N PRO A 77 -3.87 3.12 -2.60
CA PRO A 77 -2.91 2.05 -2.89
C PRO A 77 -2.67 1.14 -1.70
N LEU A 78 -2.72 1.69 -0.49
CA LEU A 78 -2.52 0.89 0.72
C LEU A 78 -3.69 -0.06 0.96
N VAL A 79 -4.90 0.43 0.76
CA VAL A 79 -6.09 -0.41 0.89
C VAL A 79 -6.07 -1.53 -0.16
N HIS A 80 -5.70 -1.20 -1.38
CA HIS A 80 -5.62 -2.21 -2.44
C HIS A 80 -4.53 -3.24 -2.14
N HIS A 81 -3.40 -2.77 -1.64
CA HIS A 81 -2.30 -3.67 -1.29
C HIS A 81 -2.70 -4.61 -0.16
N LEU A 82 -3.37 -4.07 0.86
CA LEU A 82 -3.84 -4.86 1.98
C LEU A 82 -4.84 -5.92 1.51
N ALA A 83 -5.73 -5.55 0.59
CA ALA A 83 -6.69 -6.48 0.04
C ALA A 83 -6.00 -7.63 -0.70
N ARG A 84 -4.96 -7.31 -1.47
CA ARG A 84 -4.20 -8.34 -2.19
C ARG A 84 -3.46 -9.27 -1.23
N LEU A 85 -2.88 -8.72 -0.17
CA LEU A 85 -2.20 -9.53 0.84
C LEU A 85 -3.20 -10.47 1.52
N HIS A 86 -4.36 -9.94 1.86
CA HIS A 86 -5.40 -10.74 2.48
C HIS A 86 -5.86 -11.87 1.56
N GLN A 87 -6.08 -11.56 0.29
CA GLN A 87 -6.51 -12.55 -0.68
C GLN A 87 -5.46 -13.65 -0.85
N HIS A 88 -4.19 -13.27 -0.88
CA HIS A 88 -3.11 -14.23 -1.00
C HIS A 88 -3.05 -15.14 0.24
N THR A 89 -3.25 -14.57 1.43
CA THR A 89 -3.32 -15.34 2.66
C THR A 89 -4.44 -16.37 2.60
N MET A 90 -5.60 -15.96 2.11
CA MET A 90 -6.74 -16.87 1.97
C MET A 90 -6.42 -18.01 1.02
N THR A 91 -5.77 -17.71 -0.09
CA THR A 91 -5.37 -18.70 -1.07
C THR A 91 -4.40 -19.72 -0.47
N LEU A 92 -3.41 -19.25 0.27
CA LEU A 92 -2.46 -20.14 0.91
C LEU A 92 -3.14 -21.06 1.93
N THR A 93 -4.07 -20.50 2.69
CA THR A 93 -4.82 -21.28 3.68
C THR A 93 -5.63 -22.36 2.98
N MET A 94 -6.25 -22.03 1.88
CA MET A 94 -7.02 -22.96 1.11
C MET A 94 -6.17 -24.12 0.60
N PHE A 95 -4.99 -23.82 0.05
CA PHE A 95 -4.08 -24.86 -0.42
C PHE A 95 -3.62 -25.77 0.70
N ARG A 96 -3.36 -25.22 1.88
CA ARG A 96 -2.98 -26.03 3.02
C ARG A 96 -4.09 -26.97 3.45
N GLN A 97 -5.32 -26.51 3.43
CA GLN A 97 -6.46 -27.34 3.78
C GLN A 97 -6.66 -28.46 2.78
N LEU A 98 -6.48 -28.16 1.49
CA LEU A 98 -6.60 -29.20 0.47
C LEU A 98 -5.53 -30.29 0.63
N ARG A 99 -4.34 -29.90 1.05
CA ARG A 99 -3.28 -30.87 1.32
C ARG A 99 -3.62 -31.79 2.49
N LEU A 100 -4.25 -31.24 3.49
CA LEU A 100 -4.61 -32.01 4.68
C LEU A 100 -5.72 -33.01 4.41
N ILE A 101 -6.55 -32.75 3.42
CA ILE A 101 -7.64 -33.65 3.08
C ILE A 101 -7.11 -34.91 2.41
N ASP A 102 -6.05 -34.82 1.66
CA ASP A 102 -5.42 -35.95 1.04
C ASP A 102 -4.65 -36.76 2.07
#